data_d609bcec149bc966944e0df49d85d297
#
_entry.id   d609bcec149bc966944e0df49d85d297
#
_cell.length_a   1.000
_cell.length_b   1.000
_cell.length_c   1.000
_cell.angle_alpha   90.00
_cell.angle_beta   90.00
_cell.angle_gamma   90.00
#
_symmetry.space_group_name_H-M   'P 1'
#
loop_
_entity.id
_entity.type
_entity.pdbx_description
1 polymer ?
#
loop_
_entity_poly.entity_id
_entity_poly.type
_entity_poly.pdbx_seq_one_letter_code
_entity_poly.pdbx_strand_id
1 'polypeptide(L)'
;MGHTKNTGNQTPEDLQVNIPTRDFIRLHRNDDVRILAFSAGKNPEVDVPFALDQIKGWQTARHKLPLWASTEGIIYPPHLNMEQCSSEQTARYKQKVLASYYQGDDAADCACQSSHVKRTDKSVGEGAAWTVDGVLMDLTGGFGVDFSFLSRCFTKSVYVERNASLCRIARHNFGLMGLSNVEVVNSDGIDLLKELSADNTFLMTGVGSRLPLFIYLDPARRDVNGKKVYNIADCEPDVVSLVPLLLSMADKVMIKLSPMFDWREAVRELPGVSDVHIVSVRNECKELLVVLSGKPDELRKNGFRIHCVNDDDDFTFVFGGEETSLLGECQGSIDGSVLLVPNASVMKAGCFSELALRFGVSAISVNSHLFLSSHTLENFPGRQFCVVAVSSMNKKELKRNLAGITKANIAVRNFPMTVDALRKRLKIKDGGDIYIFATTVYNDSHVLIITKKIV
;
A
#
# COMPACT_ATOMS: atom_id res chain seq x y z
N MET A 1 -47.77 -12.22 -8.02
CA MET A 1 -47.50 -11.81 -9.40
C MET A 1 -46.04 -11.37 -9.43
N GLY A 2 -45.19 -12.22 -9.97
CA GLY A 2 -43.76 -12.08 -9.96
C GLY A 2 -43.27 -11.00 -10.93
N HIS A 3 -42.47 -10.04 -10.45
CA HIS A 3 -41.62 -9.25 -11.29
C HIS A 3 -40.23 -9.89 -11.31
N THR A 4 -40.01 -10.80 -12.25
CA THR A 4 -38.68 -11.16 -12.73
C THR A 4 -38.08 -9.94 -13.43
N LYS A 5 -37.21 -9.20 -12.73
CA LYS A 5 -36.34 -8.23 -13.39
C LYS A 5 -35.37 -9.00 -14.30
N ASN A 6 -35.59 -8.86 -15.57
CA ASN A 6 -34.79 -9.36 -16.67
C ASN A 6 -33.40 -8.67 -16.59
N THR A 7 -32.39 -9.33 -16.01
CA THR A 7 -30.99 -8.92 -16.12
C THR A 7 -30.53 -9.29 -17.53
N GLY A 8 -30.89 -8.45 -18.50
CA GLY A 8 -30.39 -8.55 -19.85
C GLY A 8 -28.87 -8.43 -19.84
N ASN A 9 -28.18 -9.48 -20.25
CA ASN A 9 -26.81 -9.47 -20.70
C ASN A 9 -26.71 -8.47 -21.87
N GLN A 10 -26.45 -7.19 -21.52
CA GLN A 10 -26.06 -6.21 -22.53
C GLN A 10 -24.60 -6.52 -22.88
N THR A 11 -24.38 -7.01 -24.07
CA THR A 11 -23.07 -7.19 -24.71
C THR A 11 -22.31 -5.87 -24.68
N PRO A 12 -20.96 -5.87 -24.61
CA PRO A 12 -20.13 -4.67 -24.43
C PRO A 12 -19.99 -3.86 -25.73
N GLU A 13 -21.07 -3.53 -26.40
CA GLU A 13 -21.07 -2.74 -27.66
C GLU A 13 -20.58 -1.30 -27.46
N ASP A 14 -20.67 -0.74 -26.24
CA ASP A 14 -20.36 0.66 -25.94
C ASP A 14 -18.85 1.01 -25.80
N LEU A 15 -17.96 0.02 -25.81
CA LEU A 15 -16.49 0.23 -25.69
C LEU A 15 -15.69 -0.28 -26.89
N GLN A 16 -16.35 -0.46 -28.05
CA GLN A 16 -15.66 -0.85 -29.29
C GLN A 16 -14.81 0.30 -29.81
N VAL A 17 -13.51 0.22 -29.56
CA VAL A 17 -12.53 1.11 -30.17
C VAL A 17 -12.39 0.71 -31.65
N ASN A 18 -12.62 1.64 -32.59
CA ASN A 18 -12.47 1.37 -34.01
C ASN A 18 -11.03 0.97 -34.38
N ILE A 19 -10.86 0.24 -35.46
CA ILE A 19 -9.56 -0.30 -35.90
C ILE A 19 -8.51 0.81 -36.09
N PRO A 20 -8.79 1.93 -36.78
CA PRO A 20 -7.83 3.03 -36.93
C PRO A 20 -7.33 3.61 -35.61
N THR A 21 -8.22 3.81 -34.63
CA THR A 21 -7.83 4.31 -33.33
C THR A 21 -6.97 3.30 -32.55
N ARG A 22 -7.30 2.02 -32.60
CA ARG A 22 -6.51 0.95 -31.97
C ARG A 22 -5.11 0.84 -32.56
N ASP A 23 -5.01 0.88 -33.89
CA ASP A 23 -3.72 0.83 -34.57
C ASP A 23 -2.88 2.06 -34.30
N PHE A 24 -3.50 3.24 -34.22
CA PHE A 24 -2.83 4.47 -33.81
C PHE A 24 -2.26 4.36 -32.39
N ILE A 25 -3.05 3.89 -31.41
CA ILE A 25 -2.59 3.67 -30.05
C ILE A 25 -1.37 2.73 -30.01
N ARG A 26 -1.46 1.59 -30.72
CA ARG A 26 -0.40 0.58 -30.76
C ARG A 26 0.89 1.12 -31.35
N LEU A 27 0.79 1.88 -32.46
CA LEU A 27 1.94 2.45 -33.16
C LEU A 27 2.63 3.53 -32.32
N HIS A 28 1.86 4.38 -31.64
CA HIS A 28 2.34 5.59 -30.98
C HIS A 28 2.47 5.48 -29.45
N ARG A 29 2.28 4.29 -28.85
CA ARG A 29 2.25 4.13 -27.40
C ARG A 29 3.54 4.54 -26.67
N ASN A 30 4.67 4.64 -27.37
CA ASN A 30 5.95 5.07 -26.84
C ASN A 30 6.28 6.54 -27.13
N ASP A 31 5.49 7.23 -27.93
CA ASP A 31 5.74 8.59 -28.35
C ASP A 31 5.30 9.61 -27.28
N ASP A 32 5.84 10.82 -27.33
CA ASP A 32 5.42 11.90 -26.42
C ASP A 32 4.00 12.35 -26.79
N VAL A 33 3.06 12.14 -25.85
CA VAL A 33 1.63 12.48 -26.01
C VAL A 33 1.42 13.95 -26.37
N ARG A 34 2.29 14.87 -25.89
CA ARG A 34 2.19 16.29 -26.20
C ARG A 34 2.51 16.56 -27.67
N ILE A 35 3.53 15.89 -28.20
CA ILE A 35 3.90 16.01 -29.63
C ILE A 35 2.80 15.41 -30.50
N LEU A 36 2.26 14.24 -30.10
CA LEU A 36 1.16 13.59 -30.81
C LEU A 36 -0.09 14.47 -30.87
N ALA A 37 -0.43 15.19 -29.80
CA ALA A 37 -1.59 16.08 -29.78
C ALA A 37 -1.53 17.17 -30.86
N PHE A 38 -0.35 17.66 -31.23
CA PHE A 38 -0.18 18.65 -32.31
C PHE A 38 -0.21 18.03 -33.71
N SER A 39 0.16 16.77 -33.87
CA SER A 39 0.30 16.10 -35.17
C SER A 39 -0.92 15.26 -35.57
N ALA A 40 -1.71 14.80 -34.62
CA ALA A 40 -2.75 13.80 -34.81
C ALA A 40 -4.03 14.32 -35.51
N GLY A 41 -4.23 15.65 -35.58
CA GLY A 41 -5.43 16.27 -36.24
C GLY A 41 -5.60 16.01 -37.74
N LYS A 42 -4.71 15.20 -38.35
CA LYS A 42 -4.73 14.84 -39.77
C LYS A 42 -5.44 13.49 -40.08
N ASN A 43 -5.86 12.75 -39.04
CA ASN A 43 -6.48 11.42 -39.23
C ASN A 43 -7.95 11.47 -38.80
N PRO A 44 -8.90 11.72 -39.72
CA PRO A 44 -10.31 11.89 -39.36
C PRO A 44 -10.99 10.61 -38.85
N GLU A 45 -10.38 9.43 -39.09
CA GLU A 45 -10.91 8.14 -38.65
C GLU A 45 -10.47 7.75 -37.25
N VAL A 46 -9.51 8.48 -36.67
CA VAL A 46 -8.96 8.23 -35.33
C VAL A 46 -9.66 9.10 -34.30
N ASP A 47 -10.20 8.50 -33.24
CA ASP A 47 -10.60 9.24 -32.03
C ASP A 47 -9.34 9.68 -31.26
N VAL A 48 -8.82 10.85 -31.67
CA VAL A 48 -7.56 11.37 -31.14
C VAL A 48 -7.59 11.62 -29.65
N PRO A 49 -8.61 12.29 -29.04
CA PRO A 49 -8.68 12.47 -27.61
C PRO A 49 -8.61 11.16 -26.84
N PHE A 50 -9.41 10.17 -27.24
CA PHE A 50 -9.39 8.86 -26.62
C PHE A 50 -8.03 8.18 -26.79
N ALA A 51 -7.45 8.20 -28.01
CA ALA A 51 -6.15 7.59 -28.26
C ALA A 51 -5.04 8.16 -27.39
N LEU A 52 -5.00 9.48 -27.21
CA LEU A 52 -4.01 10.15 -26.36
C LEU A 52 -4.16 9.76 -24.88
N ASP A 53 -5.39 9.67 -24.40
CA ASP A 53 -5.68 9.20 -23.04
C ASP A 53 -5.21 7.75 -22.84
N GLN A 54 -5.48 6.86 -23.81
CA GLN A 54 -5.03 5.46 -23.76
C GLN A 54 -3.51 5.34 -23.79
N ILE A 55 -2.83 6.09 -24.68
CA ILE A 55 -1.36 6.12 -24.75
C ILE A 55 -0.78 6.61 -23.40
N LYS A 56 -1.31 7.69 -22.85
CA LYS A 56 -0.88 8.21 -21.54
C LYS A 56 -1.13 7.21 -20.43
N GLY A 57 -2.30 6.57 -20.43
CA GLY A 57 -2.67 5.51 -19.48
C GLY A 57 -1.69 4.34 -19.54
N TRP A 58 -1.39 3.82 -20.74
CA TRP A 58 -0.42 2.75 -20.93
C TRP A 58 1.00 3.14 -20.50
N GLN A 59 1.46 4.35 -20.83
CA GLN A 59 2.77 4.86 -20.39
C GLN A 59 2.91 4.93 -18.88
N THR A 60 1.84 5.25 -18.16
CA THR A 60 1.80 5.20 -16.70
C THR A 60 1.77 3.75 -16.20
N ALA A 61 0.92 2.92 -16.81
CA ALA A 61 0.69 1.53 -16.40
C ALA A 61 1.95 0.66 -16.56
N ARG A 62 2.77 0.83 -17.62
CA ARG A 62 3.97 0.01 -17.83
C ARG A 62 4.94 -0.02 -16.65
N HIS A 63 4.93 1.02 -15.80
CA HIS A 63 5.76 1.12 -14.61
C HIS A 63 4.99 0.83 -13.32
N LYS A 64 3.71 1.18 -13.28
CA LYS A 64 2.87 1.10 -12.10
C LYS A 64 2.08 -0.21 -12.03
N LEU A 65 1.68 -0.75 -13.17
CA LEU A 65 0.78 -1.89 -13.36
C LEU A 65 1.28 -2.79 -14.50
N PRO A 66 2.46 -3.42 -14.39
CA PRO A 66 3.06 -4.21 -15.49
C PRO A 66 2.15 -5.28 -16.06
N LEU A 67 1.40 -6.01 -15.23
CA LEU A 67 0.45 -7.04 -15.69
C LEU A 67 -0.65 -6.44 -16.55
N TRP A 68 -1.22 -5.30 -16.15
CA TRP A 68 -2.24 -4.61 -16.92
C TRP A 68 -1.68 -4.07 -18.24
N ALA A 69 -0.47 -3.50 -18.23
CA ALA A 69 0.18 -2.97 -19.43
C ALA A 69 0.57 -4.06 -20.43
N SER A 70 0.81 -5.30 -19.98
CA SER A 70 1.11 -6.45 -20.83
C SER A 70 -0.15 -7.13 -21.38
N THR A 71 -1.34 -6.85 -20.81
CA THR A 71 -2.62 -7.38 -21.30
C THR A 71 -3.11 -6.53 -22.47
N GLU A 72 -3.20 -7.13 -23.65
CA GLU A 72 -3.66 -6.44 -24.88
C GLU A 72 -5.14 -6.03 -24.74
N GLY A 73 -5.46 -4.82 -25.17
CA GLY A 73 -6.83 -4.32 -25.21
C GLY A 73 -7.35 -3.70 -23.91
N ILE A 74 -6.54 -3.58 -22.86
CA ILE A 74 -6.90 -2.86 -21.65
C ILE A 74 -7.29 -1.42 -21.98
N ILE A 75 -8.40 -0.97 -21.41
CA ILE A 75 -8.86 0.43 -21.45
C ILE A 75 -8.52 1.11 -20.14
N TYR A 76 -7.79 2.22 -20.25
CA TYR A 76 -7.38 3.03 -19.12
C TYR A 76 -8.40 4.16 -18.88
N PRO A 77 -8.76 4.42 -17.61
CA PRO A 77 -9.64 5.52 -17.23
C PRO A 77 -8.91 6.88 -17.37
N PRO A 78 -9.63 8.00 -17.22
CA PRO A 78 -9.00 9.32 -17.17
C PRO A 78 -7.81 9.39 -16.22
N HIS A 79 -6.84 10.26 -16.52
CA HIS A 79 -5.54 10.37 -15.85
C HIS A 79 -5.61 10.43 -14.31
N LEU A 80 -6.59 11.11 -13.75
CA LEU A 80 -6.76 11.21 -12.29
C LEU A 80 -6.93 9.84 -11.62
N ASN A 81 -7.73 8.96 -12.20
CA ASN A 81 -7.94 7.61 -11.68
C ASN A 81 -6.66 6.76 -11.76
N MET A 82 -5.86 6.97 -12.81
CA MET A 82 -4.56 6.30 -12.97
C MET A 82 -3.53 6.74 -11.94
N GLU A 83 -3.56 7.99 -11.50
CA GLU A 83 -2.68 8.47 -10.44
C GLU A 83 -3.08 7.94 -9.06
N GLN A 84 -4.36 7.89 -8.79
CA GLN A 84 -4.92 7.52 -7.48
C GLN A 84 -4.98 6.01 -7.23
N CYS A 85 -5.03 5.18 -8.28
CA CYS A 85 -5.08 3.73 -8.10
C CYS A 85 -3.80 3.18 -7.43
N SER A 86 -3.91 2.03 -6.81
CA SER A 86 -2.78 1.27 -6.27
C SER A 86 -1.74 0.94 -7.35
N SER A 87 -0.49 0.71 -6.94
CA SER A 87 0.49 0.03 -7.78
C SER A 87 0.24 -1.48 -7.77
N GLU A 88 0.73 -2.18 -8.79
CA GLU A 88 0.69 -3.65 -8.79
C GLU A 88 1.36 -4.25 -7.58
N GLN A 89 2.49 -3.68 -7.14
CA GLN A 89 3.23 -4.16 -5.97
C GLN A 89 2.36 -4.08 -4.70
N THR A 90 1.67 -2.96 -4.47
CA THR A 90 0.80 -2.81 -3.30
C THR A 90 -0.48 -3.66 -3.41
N ALA A 91 -1.01 -3.88 -4.62
CA ALA A 91 -2.15 -4.78 -4.85
C ALA A 91 -1.77 -6.25 -4.58
N ARG A 92 -0.59 -6.70 -5.03
CA ARG A 92 -0.04 -8.03 -4.72
C ARG A 92 0.23 -8.20 -3.21
N TYR A 93 0.67 -7.14 -2.54
CA TYR A 93 0.83 -7.17 -1.09
C TYR A 93 -0.51 -7.42 -0.38
N LYS A 94 -1.60 -6.73 -0.77
CA LYS A 94 -2.94 -6.98 -0.24
C LYS A 94 -3.40 -8.43 -0.46
N GLN A 95 -3.10 -8.98 -1.65
CA GLN A 95 -3.34 -10.40 -1.93
C GLN A 95 -2.56 -11.32 -0.99
N LYS A 96 -1.27 -10.99 -0.67
CA LYS A 96 -0.45 -11.74 0.29
C LYS A 96 -1.04 -11.66 1.71
N VAL A 97 -1.49 -10.47 2.13
CA VAL A 97 -2.16 -10.28 3.43
C VAL A 97 -3.42 -11.14 3.52
N LEU A 98 -4.23 -11.14 2.46
CA LEU A 98 -5.42 -11.99 2.40
C LEU A 98 -5.04 -13.49 2.53
N ALA A 99 -3.98 -13.91 1.85
CA ALA A 99 -3.49 -15.29 1.90
C ALA A 99 -3.14 -15.73 3.33
N SER A 100 -2.50 -14.87 4.11
CA SER A 100 -2.09 -15.20 5.48
C SER A 100 -3.25 -15.53 6.40
N TYR A 101 -4.42 -14.92 6.19
CA TYR A 101 -5.63 -15.21 6.99
C TYR A 101 -6.28 -16.55 6.67
N TYR A 102 -6.06 -17.10 5.49
CA TYR A 102 -6.72 -18.34 5.05
C TYR A 102 -5.76 -19.53 4.93
N GLN A 103 -4.45 -19.32 4.99
CA GLN A 103 -3.43 -20.37 4.79
C GLN A 103 -2.45 -20.53 5.96
N GLY A 104 -2.34 -19.54 6.87
CA GLY A 104 -1.38 -19.54 7.97
C GLY A 104 -1.89 -20.22 9.24
N ASP A 105 -1.05 -20.22 10.28
CA ASP A 105 -1.40 -20.66 11.63
C ASP A 105 -2.56 -19.83 12.23
N ASP A 106 -2.77 -18.61 11.73
CA ASP A 106 -3.91 -17.73 12.05
C ASP A 106 -5.27 -18.22 11.49
N ALA A 107 -5.25 -19.23 10.62
CA ALA A 107 -6.48 -19.84 10.10
C ALA A 107 -7.34 -20.49 11.20
N ALA A 108 -6.75 -20.78 12.37
CA ALA A 108 -7.47 -21.32 13.53
C ALA A 108 -8.40 -20.30 14.21
N ASP A 109 -8.08 -18.99 14.10
CA ASP A 109 -8.88 -17.89 14.67
C ASP A 109 -9.99 -17.39 13.73
N CYS A 110 -9.95 -17.78 12.47
CA CYS A 110 -11.03 -17.53 11.54
C CYS A 110 -12.11 -18.61 11.74
N ALA A 111 -13.35 -18.20 11.98
CA ALA A 111 -14.50 -19.12 12.02
C ALA A 111 -14.71 -19.91 10.70
N CYS A 112 -13.96 -19.52 9.67
CA CYS A 112 -13.80 -20.22 8.40
C CYS A 112 -12.75 -21.31 8.55
N GLN A 113 -13.13 -22.44 9.13
CA GLN A 113 -12.28 -23.62 9.18
C GLN A 113 -11.71 -23.95 7.79
N SER A 114 -10.54 -24.59 7.75
CA SER A 114 -9.79 -25.07 6.58
C SER A 114 -10.60 -25.80 5.47
N SER A 115 -11.88 -26.07 5.72
CA SER A 115 -12.83 -26.68 4.77
C SER A 115 -13.16 -25.82 3.55
N HIS A 116 -12.93 -24.50 3.61
CA HIS A 116 -13.24 -23.56 2.51
C HIS A 116 -12.05 -23.22 1.62
N VAL A 117 -10.85 -23.71 1.90
CA VAL A 117 -9.64 -23.45 1.09
C VAL A 117 -9.41 -24.63 0.15
N LYS A 118 -9.45 -24.36 -1.16
CA LYS A 118 -9.15 -25.34 -2.21
C LYS A 118 -7.77 -25.02 -2.80
N ARG A 119 -6.84 -25.99 -2.79
CA ARG A 119 -5.59 -25.88 -3.56
C ARG A 119 -5.93 -26.13 -5.03
N THR A 120 -5.45 -25.24 -5.90
CA THR A 120 -5.57 -25.42 -7.35
C THR A 120 -4.31 -26.08 -7.89
N ASP A 121 -4.43 -27.26 -8.50
CA ASP A 121 -3.34 -28.03 -9.09
C ASP A 121 -2.81 -27.45 -10.44
N LYS A 122 -3.07 -26.18 -10.75
CA LYS A 122 -2.70 -25.60 -12.03
C LYS A 122 -1.57 -24.60 -11.91
N SER A 123 -0.39 -25.04 -12.36
CA SER A 123 0.73 -24.24 -12.85
C SER A 123 0.38 -23.54 -14.17
N VAL A 124 -0.62 -22.66 -14.20
CA VAL A 124 -0.94 -21.88 -15.37
C VAL A 124 -0.94 -20.41 -14.98
N GLY A 125 0.17 -19.72 -15.32
CA GLY A 125 0.32 -18.26 -15.30
C GLY A 125 -0.13 -17.58 -14.01
N GLU A 126 0.76 -16.99 -13.25
CA GLU A 126 0.57 -16.03 -12.14
C GLU A 126 -0.77 -16.03 -11.33
N GLY A 127 -1.52 -17.13 -11.31
CA GLY A 127 -2.74 -17.32 -10.51
C GLY A 127 -2.41 -17.71 -9.07
N ALA A 128 -3.26 -17.35 -8.12
CA ALA A 128 -3.14 -17.87 -6.76
C ALA A 128 -3.22 -19.40 -6.78
N ALA A 129 -2.24 -20.07 -6.16
CA ALA A 129 -2.22 -21.54 -6.04
C ALA A 129 -3.33 -22.08 -5.12
N TRP A 130 -4.26 -21.23 -4.69
CA TRP A 130 -5.35 -21.51 -3.75
C TRP A 130 -6.54 -20.57 -3.99
N THR A 131 -7.73 -21.03 -3.63
CA THR A 131 -8.95 -20.22 -3.63
C THR A 131 -9.75 -20.48 -2.36
N VAL A 132 -10.38 -19.43 -1.85
CA VAL A 132 -11.36 -19.48 -0.76
C VAL A 132 -12.74 -19.73 -1.38
N ASP A 133 -13.44 -20.76 -0.92
CA ASP A 133 -14.85 -20.94 -1.24
C ASP A 133 -15.67 -19.93 -0.42
N GLY A 134 -15.71 -18.71 -0.91
CA GLY A 134 -16.23 -17.55 -0.23
C GLY A 134 -16.48 -16.39 -1.17
N VAL A 135 -16.86 -15.26 -0.61
CA VAL A 135 -17.21 -14.03 -1.34
C VAL A 135 -16.25 -12.92 -0.98
N LEU A 136 -15.65 -12.31 -2.01
CA LEU A 136 -15.01 -10.98 -1.92
C LEU A 136 -16.03 -9.92 -2.33
N MET A 137 -16.12 -8.83 -1.58
CA MET A 137 -16.89 -7.64 -1.98
C MET A 137 -16.01 -6.39 -1.87
N ASP A 138 -15.81 -5.70 -2.98
CA ASP A 138 -15.19 -4.38 -3.02
C ASP A 138 -16.29 -3.32 -3.13
N LEU A 139 -16.47 -2.51 -2.08
CA LEU A 139 -17.52 -1.50 -1.99
C LEU A 139 -17.13 -0.16 -2.64
N THR A 140 -15.89 -0.02 -3.11
CA THR A 140 -15.31 1.22 -3.63
C THR A 140 -14.48 0.98 -4.88
N GLY A 141 -14.99 0.20 -5.81
CA GLY A 141 -14.28 -0.41 -6.93
C GLY A 141 -13.26 0.42 -7.70
N GLY A 142 -13.59 1.69 -8.03
CA GLY A 142 -12.68 2.61 -8.71
C GLY A 142 -12.21 2.07 -10.06
N PHE A 143 -10.90 2.10 -10.32
CA PHE A 143 -10.32 1.48 -11.54
C PHE A 143 -10.22 -0.06 -11.43
N GLY A 144 -10.36 -0.62 -10.23
CA GLY A 144 -10.40 -2.07 -10.02
C GLY A 144 -9.04 -2.75 -9.94
N VAL A 145 -7.95 -2.01 -9.72
CA VAL A 145 -6.60 -2.61 -9.63
C VAL A 145 -6.52 -3.58 -8.46
N ASP A 146 -6.80 -3.12 -7.23
CA ASP A 146 -6.76 -3.97 -6.03
C ASP A 146 -7.71 -5.15 -6.17
N PHE A 147 -8.93 -4.90 -6.62
CA PHE A 147 -9.93 -5.92 -6.84
C PHE A 147 -9.46 -7.01 -7.80
N SER A 148 -8.76 -6.65 -8.89
CA SER A 148 -8.28 -7.63 -9.88
C SER A 148 -7.28 -8.64 -9.33
N PHE A 149 -6.55 -8.30 -8.27
CA PHE A 149 -5.65 -9.21 -7.57
C PHE A 149 -6.37 -9.98 -6.46
N LEU A 150 -7.19 -9.31 -5.67
CA LEU A 150 -7.93 -9.92 -4.56
C LEU A 150 -8.96 -10.94 -5.06
N SER A 151 -9.67 -10.67 -6.16
CA SER A 151 -10.71 -11.54 -6.73
C SER A 151 -10.19 -12.93 -7.14
N ARG A 152 -8.90 -13.04 -7.47
CA ARG A 152 -8.27 -14.32 -7.82
C ARG A 152 -8.22 -15.31 -6.67
N CYS A 153 -8.42 -14.84 -5.44
CA CYS A 153 -8.39 -15.64 -4.23
C CYS A 153 -9.75 -16.22 -3.82
N PHE A 154 -10.83 -15.85 -4.48
CA PHE A 154 -12.19 -16.25 -4.11
C PHE A 154 -12.93 -16.96 -5.23
N THR A 155 -13.92 -17.80 -4.85
CA THR A 155 -14.81 -18.45 -5.82
C THR A 155 -15.85 -17.49 -6.39
N LYS A 156 -16.22 -16.45 -5.63
CA LYS A 156 -17.14 -15.39 -6.05
C LYS A 156 -16.60 -14.04 -5.62
N SER A 157 -16.68 -13.04 -6.50
CA SER A 157 -16.23 -11.69 -6.21
C SER A 157 -17.20 -10.65 -6.78
N VAL A 158 -17.54 -9.66 -5.98
CA VAL A 158 -18.47 -8.58 -6.33
C VAL A 158 -17.72 -7.26 -6.29
N TYR A 159 -17.62 -6.62 -7.45
CA TYR A 159 -17.06 -5.28 -7.62
C TYR A 159 -18.21 -4.28 -7.67
N VAL A 160 -18.20 -3.28 -6.78
CA VAL A 160 -19.25 -2.27 -6.68
C VAL A 160 -18.66 -0.89 -6.94
N GLU A 161 -19.25 -0.17 -7.90
CA GLU A 161 -18.80 1.16 -8.29
C GLU A 161 -20.02 2.01 -8.72
N ARG A 162 -20.09 3.24 -8.20
CA ARG A 162 -21.18 4.17 -8.52
C ARG A 162 -21.07 4.80 -9.90
N ASN A 163 -19.84 4.92 -10.42
CA ASN A 163 -19.59 5.49 -11.74
C ASN A 163 -19.80 4.44 -12.85
N ALA A 164 -20.88 4.59 -13.61
CA ALA A 164 -21.23 3.69 -14.69
C ALA A 164 -20.14 3.52 -15.77
N SER A 165 -19.34 4.58 -16.02
CA SER A 165 -18.23 4.49 -17.00
C SER A 165 -17.10 3.63 -16.47
N LEU A 166 -16.76 3.72 -15.17
CA LEU A 166 -15.77 2.84 -14.54
C LEU A 166 -16.28 1.39 -14.51
N CYS A 167 -17.56 1.16 -14.25
CA CYS A 167 -18.15 -0.19 -14.33
C CYS A 167 -18.02 -0.81 -15.74
N ARG A 168 -18.23 -0.04 -16.81
CA ARG A 168 -18.03 -0.51 -18.18
C ARG A 168 -16.58 -0.88 -18.45
N ILE A 169 -15.64 -0.01 -18.06
CA ILE A 169 -14.20 -0.24 -18.18
C ILE A 169 -13.80 -1.50 -17.39
N ALA A 170 -14.28 -1.64 -16.14
CA ALA A 170 -14.01 -2.77 -15.28
C ALA A 170 -14.48 -4.09 -15.90
N ARG A 171 -15.73 -4.17 -16.39
CA ARG A 171 -16.24 -5.39 -17.09
C ARG A 171 -15.37 -5.78 -18.26
N HIS A 172 -15.01 -4.81 -19.10
CA HIS A 172 -14.14 -5.06 -20.25
C HIS A 172 -12.77 -5.59 -19.81
N ASN A 173 -12.10 -4.88 -18.90
CA ASN A 173 -10.75 -5.21 -18.47
C ASN A 173 -10.70 -6.56 -17.72
N PHE A 174 -11.64 -6.81 -16.81
CA PHE A 174 -11.72 -8.08 -16.07
C PHE A 174 -11.97 -9.27 -16.99
N GLY A 175 -12.77 -9.08 -18.04
CA GLY A 175 -12.96 -10.09 -19.09
C GLY A 175 -11.64 -10.43 -19.80
N LEU A 176 -10.85 -9.41 -20.19
CA LEU A 176 -9.53 -9.60 -20.82
C LEU A 176 -8.53 -10.27 -19.88
N MET A 177 -8.61 -9.99 -18.59
CA MET A 177 -7.77 -10.59 -17.55
C MET A 177 -8.20 -11.99 -17.12
N GLY A 178 -9.27 -12.55 -17.73
CA GLY A 178 -9.78 -13.90 -17.45
C GLY A 178 -10.44 -14.07 -16.07
N LEU A 179 -10.96 -12.98 -15.47
CA LEU A 179 -11.63 -13.03 -14.18
C LEU A 179 -13.10 -13.46 -14.35
N SER A 180 -13.35 -14.78 -14.41
CA SER A 180 -14.68 -15.35 -14.65
C SER A 180 -15.59 -15.42 -13.41
N ASN A 181 -15.00 -15.22 -12.22
CA ASN A 181 -15.70 -15.26 -10.93
C ASN A 181 -16.21 -13.89 -10.46
N VAL A 182 -16.19 -12.88 -11.33
CA VAL A 182 -16.44 -11.48 -10.98
C VAL A 182 -17.82 -11.03 -11.48
N GLU A 183 -18.58 -10.44 -10.56
CA GLU A 183 -19.78 -9.67 -10.85
C GLU A 183 -19.50 -8.17 -10.70
N VAL A 184 -19.84 -7.37 -11.70
CA VAL A 184 -19.70 -5.90 -11.66
C VAL A 184 -21.06 -5.26 -11.45
N VAL A 185 -21.25 -4.60 -10.32
CA VAL A 185 -22.50 -3.94 -9.92
C VAL A 185 -22.32 -2.43 -9.99
N ASN A 186 -23.18 -1.74 -10.75
CA ASN A 186 -23.22 -0.28 -10.78
C ASN A 186 -24.21 0.21 -9.70
N SER A 187 -23.69 0.49 -8.53
CA SER A 187 -24.49 0.94 -7.37
C SER A 187 -23.59 1.72 -6.41
N ASP A 188 -24.20 2.40 -5.44
CA ASP A 188 -23.49 2.80 -4.22
C ASP A 188 -23.19 1.54 -3.38
N GLY A 189 -21.93 1.39 -2.94
CA GLY A 189 -21.48 0.20 -2.21
C GLY A 189 -22.18 0.03 -0.86
N ILE A 190 -22.51 1.14 -0.20
CA ILE A 190 -23.15 1.12 1.11
C ILE A 190 -24.62 0.80 1.00
N ASP A 191 -25.30 1.31 -0.01
CA ASP A 191 -26.71 0.99 -0.24
C ASP A 191 -26.87 -0.49 -0.61
N LEU A 192 -26.00 -1.02 -1.47
CA LEU A 192 -25.97 -2.44 -1.78
C LEU A 192 -25.71 -3.29 -0.52
N LEU A 193 -24.76 -2.88 0.34
CA LEU A 193 -24.46 -3.60 1.57
C LEU A 193 -25.67 -3.64 2.51
N LYS A 194 -26.42 -2.54 2.64
CA LYS A 194 -27.66 -2.48 3.43
C LYS A 194 -28.75 -3.39 2.85
N GLU A 195 -28.93 -3.39 1.53
CA GLU A 195 -29.88 -4.30 0.87
C GLU A 195 -29.54 -5.77 1.15
N LEU A 196 -28.27 -6.15 0.99
CA LEU A 196 -27.79 -7.51 1.25
C LEU A 196 -27.86 -7.89 2.73
N SER A 197 -27.73 -6.92 3.65
CA SER A 197 -27.87 -7.20 5.09
C SER A 197 -29.30 -7.60 5.48
N ALA A 198 -30.30 -7.15 4.72
CA ALA A 198 -31.68 -7.54 4.88
C ALA A 198 -32.01 -8.90 4.24
N ASP A 199 -31.16 -9.37 3.31
CA ASP A 199 -31.30 -10.66 2.61
C ASP A 199 -30.31 -11.69 3.17
N ASN A 200 -30.75 -12.50 4.12
CA ASN A 200 -29.92 -13.53 4.74
C ASN A 200 -29.50 -14.66 3.78
N THR A 201 -29.96 -14.66 2.53
CA THR A 201 -29.70 -15.74 1.57
C THR A 201 -28.44 -15.50 0.72
N PHE A 202 -27.97 -14.28 0.62
CA PHE A 202 -26.83 -13.88 -0.25
C PHE A 202 -25.56 -14.71 -0.03
N LEU A 203 -25.25 -15.05 1.23
CA LEU A 203 -24.08 -15.82 1.63
C LEU A 203 -24.36 -17.31 1.84
N MET A 204 -25.59 -17.76 1.63
CA MET A 204 -25.95 -19.16 1.88
C MET A 204 -25.60 -20.05 0.69
N THR A 205 -24.99 -21.19 0.97
CA THR A 205 -24.81 -22.25 -0.02
C THR A 205 -26.11 -23.01 -0.23
N GLY A 206 -26.22 -23.75 -1.35
CA GLY A 206 -27.37 -24.63 -1.61
C GLY A 206 -27.54 -25.74 -0.57
N VAL A 207 -26.56 -26.02 0.27
CA VAL A 207 -26.59 -26.99 1.38
C VAL A 207 -26.78 -26.33 2.76
N GLY A 208 -27.08 -25.03 2.80
CA GLY A 208 -27.44 -24.30 4.03
C GLY A 208 -26.24 -23.82 4.89
N SER A 209 -25.00 -23.92 4.42
CA SER A 209 -23.85 -23.33 5.11
C SER A 209 -23.62 -21.89 4.65
N ARG A 210 -23.11 -21.02 5.56
CA ARG A 210 -22.75 -19.65 5.24
C ARG A 210 -21.35 -19.59 4.64
N LEU A 211 -21.22 -18.91 3.51
CA LEU A 211 -19.92 -18.61 2.90
C LEU A 211 -19.21 -17.48 3.66
N PRO A 212 -17.89 -17.56 3.84
CA PRO A 212 -17.11 -16.46 4.37
C PRO A 212 -17.18 -15.25 3.44
N LEU A 213 -17.33 -14.05 4.04
CA LEU A 213 -17.34 -12.78 3.36
C LEU A 213 -16.13 -11.94 3.77
N PHE A 214 -15.36 -11.53 2.77
CA PHE A 214 -14.29 -10.54 2.90
C PHE A 214 -14.74 -9.25 2.23
N ILE A 215 -14.71 -8.13 2.97
CA ILE A 215 -15.04 -6.80 2.44
C ILE A 215 -13.74 -5.99 2.31
N TYR A 216 -13.59 -5.34 1.16
CA TYR A 216 -12.54 -4.37 0.87
C TYR A 216 -13.14 -2.98 0.66
N LEU A 217 -12.46 -1.94 1.21
CA LEU A 217 -12.81 -0.53 1.02
C LEU A 217 -11.55 0.32 0.81
N ASP A 218 -11.62 1.26 -0.14
CA ASP A 218 -10.65 2.34 -0.36
C ASP A 218 -11.40 3.69 -0.32
N PRO A 219 -11.74 4.20 0.88
CA PRO A 219 -12.55 5.41 1.01
C PRO A 219 -11.79 6.62 0.49
N ALA A 220 -12.47 7.47 -0.29
CA ALA A 220 -11.89 8.67 -0.86
C ALA A 220 -11.61 9.73 0.22
N ARG A 221 -10.44 10.40 0.16
CA ARG A 221 -10.03 11.48 1.06
C ARG A 221 -10.57 12.85 0.68
N ARG A 222 -11.66 12.93 -0.02
CA ARG A 222 -12.25 14.19 -0.44
C ARG A 222 -13.69 14.21 0.01
N ASP A 223 -14.07 15.33 0.66
CA ASP A 223 -15.46 15.58 0.93
C ASP A 223 -16.23 15.79 -0.39
N VAL A 224 -17.55 15.88 -0.29
CA VAL A 224 -18.45 16.15 -1.43
C VAL A 224 -18.10 17.45 -2.20
N ASN A 225 -17.30 18.35 -1.62
CA ASN A 225 -16.82 19.59 -2.22
C ASN A 225 -15.40 19.46 -2.81
N GLY A 226 -14.79 18.27 -2.76
CA GLY A 226 -13.46 18.00 -3.29
C GLY A 226 -12.28 18.49 -2.42
N LYS A 227 -12.53 18.94 -1.18
CA LYS A 227 -11.48 19.32 -0.23
C LYS A 227 -10.82 18.06 0.37
N LYS A 228 -9.51 18.14 0.59
CA LYS A 228 -8.77 17.06 1.30
C LYS A 228 -9.22 17.02 2.76
N VAL A 229 -9.52 15.82 3.24
CA VAL A 229 -9.86 15.56 4.63
C VAL A 229 -8.67 14.95 5.38
N TYR A 230 -8.62 15.19 6.68
CA TYR A 230 -7.54 14.75 7.56
C TYR A 230 -8.05 13.78 8.64
N ASN A 231 -9.36 13.68 8.83
CA ASN A 231 -10.01 12.76 9.76
C ASN A 231 -10.61 11.60 8.99
N ILE A 232 -10.57 10.38 9.52
CA ILE A 232 -11.10 9.16 8.90
C ILE A 232 -12.62 9.23 8.77
N ALA A 233 -13.32 9.82 9.74
CA ALA A 233 -14.77 10.02 9.69
C ALA A 233 -15.23 10.94 8.54
N ASP A 234 -14.33 11.78 8.02
CA ASP A 234 -14.62 12.68 6.89
C ASP A 234 -14.36 12.03 5.52
N CYS A 235 -13.93 10.78 5.48
CA CYS A 235 -13.77 10.04 4.23
C CYS A 235 -15.12 9.67 3.61
N GLU A 236 -15.13 9.42 2.33
CA GLU A 236 -16.33 8.93 1.61
C GLU A 236 -16.07 7.53 1.03
N PRO A 237 -16.79 6.50 1.51
CA PRO A 237 -17.79 6.52 2.59
C PRO A 237 -17.18 6.78 3.99
N ASP A 238 -17.99 7.28 4.94
CA ASP A 238 -17.63 7.37 6.36
C ASP A 238 -17.51 5.96 6.95
N VAL A 239 -16.28 5.44 6.98
CA VAL A 239 -16.02 4.08 7.44
C VAL A 239 -16.26 3.90 8.94
N VAL A 240 -16.13 4.96 9.75
CA VAL A 240 -16.32 4.88 11.21
C VAL A 240 -17.77 4.53 11.53
N SER A 241 -18.72 5.22 10.89
CA SER A 241 -20.16 4.93 11.06
C SER A 241 -20.56 3.57 10.52
N LEU A 242 -19.81 3.01 9.55
CA LEU A 242 -20.11 1.75 8.88
C LEU A 242 -19.59 0.51 9.61
N VAL A 243 -18.60 0.65 10.51
CA VAL A 243 -17.96 -0.51 11.17
C VAL A 243 -18.97 -1.49 11.78
N PRO A 244 -20.04 -1.07 12.52
CA PRO A 244 -21.00 -2.03 13.06
C PRO A 244 -21.67 -2.90 11.99
N LEU A 245 -22.07 -2.29 10.86
CA LEU A 245 -22.68 -3.02 9.75
C LEU A 245 -21.66 -3.94 9.07
N LEU A 246 -20.47 -3.47 8.80
CA LEU A 246 -19.38 -4.24 8.17
C LEU A 246 -19.05 -5.49 8.98
N LEU A 247 -18.86 -5.34 10.30
CA LEU A 247 -18.51 -6.46 11.21
C LEU A 247 -19.68 -7.41 11.48
N SER A 248 -20.93 -6.98 11.30
CA SER A 248 -22.09 -7.87 11.39
C SER A 248 -22.20 -8.81 10.20
N MET A 249 -21.67 -8.40 9.03
CA MET A 249 -21.79 -9.16 7.79
C MET A 249 -20.51 -9.91 7.42
N ALA A 250 -19.34 -9.28 7.58
CA ALA A 250 -18.07 -9.81 7.10
C ALA A 250 -17.27 -10.52 8.19
N ASP A 251 -16.56 -11.56 7.79
CA ASP A 251 -15.60 -12.26 8.66
C ASP A 251 -14.32 -11.44 8.80
N LYS A 252 -13.94 -10.72 7.74
CA LYS A 252 -12.83 -9.78 7.72
C LYS A 252 -13.17 -8.56 6.84
N VAL A 253 -12.70 -7.40 7.28
CA VAL A 253 -12.79 -6.14 6.52
C VAL A 253 -11.42 -5.55 6.38
N MET A 254 -10.98 -5.26 5.16
CA MET A 254 -9.74 -4.55 4.89
C MET A 254 -10.05 -3.14 4.41
N ILE A 255 -9.57 -2.14 5.13
CA ILE A 255 -9.73 -0.73 4.80
C ILE A 255 -8.38 -0.16 4.39
N LYS A 256 -8.26 0.31 3.16
CA LYS A 256 -7.08 1.03 2.68
C LYS A 256 -7.21 2.50 3.02
N LEU A 257 -6.23 3.03 3.73
CA LEU A 257 -6.14 4.43 4.08
C LEU A 257 -4.90 5.08 3.46
N SER A 258 -4.99 6.38 3.23
CA SER A 258 -3.83 7.15 2.80
C SER A 258 -2.69 7.11 3.83
N PRO A 259 -1.41 7.11 3.40
CA PRO A 259 -0.27 7.19 4.29
C PRO A 259 -0.20 8.50 5.09
N MET A 260 -1.04 9.48 4.79
CA MET A 260 -1.12 10.74 5.55
C MET A 260 -1.85 10.59 6.88
N PHE A 261 -2.72 9.59 7.03
CA PHE A 261 -3.42 9.34 8.29
C PHE A 261 -2.46 8.81 9.37
N ASP A 262 -2.75 9.13 10.63
CA ASP A 262 -2.09 8.49 11.76
C ASP A 262 -2.76 7.13 12.03
N TRP A 263 -1.97 6.06 12.00
CA TRP A 263 -2.48 4.72 12.26
C TRP A 263 -3.03 4.57 13.71
N ARG A 264 -2.48 5.32 14.67
CA ARG A 264 -2.97 5.31 16.06
C ARG A 264 -4.36 5.90 16.17
N GLU A 265 -4.61 6.95 15.39
CA GLU A 265 -5.94 7.55 15.29
C GLU A 265 -6.91 6.59 14.62
N ALA A 266 -6.50 5.94 13.54
CA ALA A 266 -7.31 4.92 12.87
C ALA A 266 -7.74 3.79 13.83
N VAL A 267 -6.81 3.27 14.63
CA VAL A 267 -7.11 2.22 15.61
C VAL A 267 -8.05 2.70 16.73
N ARG A 268 -7.92 3.97 17.14
CA ARG A 268 -8.79 4.55 18.16
C ARG A 268 -10.23 4.69 17.66
N GLU A 269 -10.42 5.04 16.39
CA GLU A 269 -11.73 5.30 15.80
C GLU A 269 -12.41 4.04 15.25
N LEU A 270 -11.63 3.03 14.85
CA LEU A 270 -12.13 1.80 14.24
C LEU A 270 -12.10 0.64 15.25
N PRO A 271 -13.23 0.20 15.80
CA PRO A 271 -13.28 -0.96 16.68
C PRO A 271 -13.01 -2.26 15.90
N GLY A 272 -12.42 -3.25 16.57
CA GLY A 272 -12.18 -4.58 15.99
C GLY A 272 -10.93 -4.69 15.11
N VAL A 273 -9.99 -3.74 15.21
CA VAL A 273 -8.70 -3.83 14.51
C VAL A 273 -7.92 -5.04 14.98
N SER A 274 -7.59 -5.93 14.06
CA SER A 274 -6.71 -7.10 14.28
C SER A 274 -5.30 -6.86 13.77
N ASP A 275 -5.17 -6.11 12.67
CA ASP A 275 -3.89 -5.85 12.03
C ASP A 275 -3.84 -4.44 11.44
N VAL A 276 -2.67 -3.82 11.49
CA VAL A 276 -2.33 -2.58 10.78
C VAL A 276 -1.10 -2.83 9.94
N HIS A 277 -1.20 -2.62 8.62
CA HIS A 277 -0.06 -2.73 7.72
C HIS A 277 0.35 -1.33 7.25
N ILE A 278 1.59 -0.97 7.51
CA ILE A 278 2.21 0.27 7.05
C ILE A 278 3.07 -0.10 5.84
N VAL A 279 2.55 0.15 4.66
CA VAL A 279 3.13 -0.35 3.41
C VAL A 279 3.96 0.73 2.74
N SER A 280 5.25 0.46 2.57
CA SER A 280 6.21 1.31 1.88
C SER A 280 6.78 0.59 0.66
N VAL A 281 7.06 1.35 -0.38
CA VAL A 281 7.70 0.89 -1.61
C VAL A 281 8.87 1.81 -1.91
N ARG A 282 10.06 1.26 -2.10
CA ARG A 282 11.29 2.03 -2.32
C ARG A 282 11.53 3.08 -1.24
N ASN A 283 11.28 2.69 0.01
CA ASN A 283 11.44 3.55 1.18
C ASN A 283 10.52 4.80 1.20
N GLU A 284 9.34 4.72 0.59
CA GLU A 284 8.30 5.74 0.63
C GLU A 284 6.97 5.07 1.06
N CYS A 285 6.35 5.57 2.14
CA CYS A 285 5.08 5.05 2.62
C CYS A 285 3.97 5.35 1.61
N LYS A 286 3.30 4.31 1.11
CA LYS A 286 2.29 4.38 0.05
C LYS A 286 0.86 4.29 0.57
N GLU A 287 0.62 3.44 1.57
CA GLU A 287 -0.71 3.22 2.12
C GLU A 287 -0.65 2.65 3.53
N LEU A 288 -1.74 2.80 4.27
CA LEU A 288 -2.05 2.07 5.49
C LEU A 288 -3.18 1.09 5.17
N LEU A 289 -3.05 -0.17 5.61
CA LEU A 289 -4.16 -1.11 5.58
C LEU A 289 -4.56 -1.40 7.02
N VAL A 290 -5.84 -1.23 7.32
CA VAL A 290 -6.41 -1.58 8.62
C VAL A 290 -7.33 -2.76 8.40
N VAL A 291 -7.08 -3.86 9.10
CA VAL A 291 -7.90 -5.06 9.01
C VAL A 291 -8.73 -5.20 10.27
N LEU A 292 -10.04 -5.32 10.10
CA LEU A 292 -11.00 -5.52 11.17
C LEU A 292 -11.43 -6.98 11.22
N SER A 293 -11.65 -7.48 12.44
CA SER A 293 -12.20 -8.81 12.72
C SER A 293 -13.42 -8.70 13.63
N GLY A 294 -14.42 -9.59 13.45
CA GLY A 294 -15.67 -9.59 14.20
C GLY A 294 -15.56 -9.94 15.71
N LYS A 295 -14.34 -10.01 16.28
CA LYS A 295 -14.14 -10.35 17.70
C LYS A 295 -13.41 -9.23 18.48
N PRO A 296 -14.02 -8.04 18.62
CA PRO A 296 -13.33 -6.87 19.19
C PRO A 296 -12.90 -7.05 20.66
N ASP A 297 -13.61 -7.85 21.47
CA ASP A 297 -13.29 -8.03 22.90
C ASP A 297 -12.06 -8.92 23.13
N GLU A 298 -11.82 -9.90 22.28
CA GLU A 298 -10.60 -10.73 22.31
C GLU A 298 -9.37 -9.91 21.94
N LEU A 299 -9.49 -9.04 20.92
CA LEU A 299 -8.41 -8.18 20.41
C LEU A 299 -8.00 -7.11 21.44
N ARG A 300 -8.95 -6.57 22.23
CA ARG A 300 -8.64 -5.62 23.30
C ARG A 300 -7.77 -6.21 24.41
N LYS A 301 -7.83 -7.52 24.65
CA LYS A 301 -7.04 -8.21 25.68
C LYS A 301 -5.66 -8.61 25.17
N ASN A 302 -5.55 -9.01 23.90
CA ASN A 302 -4.36 -9.62 23.35
C ASN A 302 -3.50 -8.64 22.52
N GLY A 303 -3.95 -7.40 22.33
CA GLY A 303 -3.34 -6.45 21.41
C GLY A 303 -3.66 -6.78 19.95
N PHE A 304 -3.09 -5.99 19.04
CA PHE A 304 -3.21 -6.20 17.59
C PHE A 304 -1.82 -6.14 16.94
N ARG A 305 -1.69 -6.70 15.73
CA ARG A 305 -0.40 -6.75 15.04
C ARG A 305 -0.17 -5.50 14.20
N ILE A 306 1.07 -5.01 14.21
CA ILE A 306 1.53 -3.96 13.32
C ILE A 306 2.61 -4.56 12.40
N HIS A 307 2.41 -4.42 11.10
CA HIS A 307 3.30 -4.88 10.04
C HIS A 307 3.94 -3.66 9.38
N CYS A 308 5.25 -3.51 9.55
CA CYS A 308 6.05 -2.47 8.89
C CYS A 308 6.70 -3.07 7.65
N VAL A 309 6.14 -2.80 6.49
CA VAL A 309 6.56 -3.41 5.22
C VAL A 309 7.24 -2.40 4.33
N ASN A 310 8.39 -2.75 3.78
CA ASN A 310 9.07 -1.94 2.77
C ASN A 310 9.67 -2.85 1.70
N ASP A 311 9.08 -2.86 0.52
CA ASP A 311 9.37 -3.81 -0.54
C ASP A 311 9.24 -5.26 -0.02
N ASP A 312 10.33 -6.00 0.12
CA ASP A 312 10.35 -7.37 0.65
C ASP A 312 10.66 -7.43 2.17
N ASP A 313 11.06 -6.32 2.79
CA ASP A 313 11.29 -6.25 4.24
C ASP A 313 9.96 -6.25 4.99
N ASP A 314 9.83 -7.10 6.00
CA ASP A 314 8.68 -7.18 6.91
C ASP A 314 9.15 -7.21 8.37
N PHE A 315 8.74 -6.21 9.14
CA PHE A 315 8.96 -6.14 10.58
C PHE A 315 7.62 -6.08 11.30
N THR A 316 7.24 -7.20 11.92
CA THR A 316 5.95 -7.34 12.60
C THR A 316 6.12 -7.43 14.12
N PHE A 317 5.24 -6.77 14.87
CA PHE A 317 5.17 -6.81 16.33
C PHE A 317 3.73 -6.67 16.81
N VAL A 318 3.46 -7.04 18.08
CA VAL A 318 2.16 -6.87 18.74
C VAL A 318 2.15 -5.55 19.50
N PHE A 319 1.15 -4.73 19.25
CA PHE A 319 0.93 -3.47 19.97
C PHE A 319 -0.20 -3.62 21.00
N GLY A 320 -0.04 -3.05 22.19
CA GLY A 320 -1.03 -3.13 23.28
C GLY A 320 -0.82 -4.32 24.21
N GLY A 321 0.28 -5.06 24.07
CA GLY A 321 0.78 -6.02 25.06
C GLY A 321 1.46 -5.34 26.25
N GLU A 322 2.38 -6.06 26.93
CA GLU A 322 3.18 -5.50 28.02
C GLU A 322 3.95 -4.26 27.59
N GLU A 323 4.04 -3.25 28.48
CA GLU A 323 4.75 -2.00 28.19
C GLU A 323 6.18 -2.27 27.73
N THR A 324 6.51 -1.83 26.53
CA THR A 324 7.86 -1.89 26.01
C THR A 324 8.76 -0.97 26.83
N SER A 325 9.90 -1.47 27.27
CA SER A 325 10.87 -0.70 28.06
C SER A 325 11.28 0.59 27.34
N LEU A 326 11.67 1.62 28.11
CA LEU A 326 12.17 2.88 27.57
C LEU A 326 13.33 2.61 26.61
N LEU A 327 13.35 3.36 25.50
CA LEU A 327 14.40 3.29 24.49
C LEU A 327 15.77 3.61 25.12
N GLY A 328 16.67 2.64 25.13
CA GLY A 328 18.03 2.83 25.61
C GLY A 328 18.85 3.72 24.66
N GLU A 329 19.52 4.74 25.21
CA GLU A 329 20.43 5.61 24.46
C GLU A 329 21.88 5.11 24.55
N CYS A 330 22.60 5.22 23.45
CA CYS A 330 24.01 4.85 23.37
C CYS A 330 24.89 5.91 24.05
N GLN A 331 25.53 5.53 25.15
CA GLN A 331 26.51 6.36 25.86
C GLN A 331 27.96 6.07 25.44
N GLY A 332 28.16 5.09 24.53
CA GLY A 332 29.47 4.65 24.07
C GLY A 332 29.98 5.40 22.85
N SER A 333 31.15 4.93 22.35
CA SER A 333 31.75 5.47 21.11
C SER A 333 30.93 5.09 19.89
N ILE A 334 30.70 6.07 19.02
CA ILE A 334 30.07 5.86 17.71
C ILE A 334 31.09 5.39 16.65
N ASP A 335 32.39 5.73 16.84
CA ASP A 335 33.45 5.35 15.89
C ASP A 335 33.58 3.82 15.80
N GLY A 336 33.64 3.32 14.57
CA GLY A 336 33.80 1.90 14.28
C GLY A 336 32.52 1.06 14.42
N SER A 337 31.40 1.70 14.78
CA SER A 337 30.08 1.04 14.87
C SER A 337 29.40 0.93 13.49
N VAL A 338 28.33 0.15 13.44
CA VAL A 338 27.35 0.14 12.33
C VAL A 338 26.22 1.08 12.69
N LEU A 339 26.02 2.10 11.84
CA LEU A 339 24.88 3.00 11.93
C LEU A 339 23.68 2.36 11.21
N LEU A 340 22.56 2.29 11.90
CA LEU A 340 21.31 1.69 11.45
C LEU A 340 20.27 2.79 11.23
N VAL A 341 19.67 2.78 10.05
CA VAL A 341 18.66 3.76 9.63
C VAL A 341 17.37 3.01 9.26
N PRO A 342 16.34 3.03 10.13
CA PRO A 342 15.08 2.37 9.87
C PRO A 342 14.44 2.83 8.56
N ASN A 343 13.71 1.93 7.89
CA ASN A 343 12.98 2.25 6.67
C ASN A 343 11.71 3.10 6.94
N ALA A 344 11.04 3.54 5.87
CA ALA A 344 9.91 4.46 5.97
C ALA A 344 8.71 3.88 6.73
N SER A 345 8.46 2.58 6.65
CA SER A 345 7.35 1.94 7.38
C SER A 345 7.60 1.92 8.89
N VAL A 346 8.79 1.57 9.33
CA VAL A 346 9.20 1.62 10.75
C VAL A 346 9.18 3.04 11.27
N MET A 347 9.66 4.01 10.47
CA MET A 347 9.60 5.44 10.81
C MET A 347 8.15 5.92 10.98
N LYS A 348 7.24 5.49 10.14
CA LYS A 348 5.80 5.81 10.22
C LYS A 348 5.13 5.13 11.40
N ALA A 349 5.51 3.90 11.71
CA ALA A 349 5.01 3.16 12.87
C ALA A 349 5.45 3.82 14.20
N GLY A 350 6.66 4.36 14.24
CA GLY A 350 7.25 4.90 15.47
C GLY A 350 7.58 3.83 16.52
N CYS A 351 7.77 2.57 16.08
CA CYS A 351 8.03 1.40 16.93
C CYS A 351 9.52 1.25 17.27
N PHE A 352 10.12 2.30 17.78
CA PHE A 352 11.58 2.35 17.98
C PHE A 352 12.05 1.49 19.15
N SER A 353 11.23 1.38 20.21
CA SER A 353 11.51 0.52 21.36
C SER A 353 11.45 -0.95 20.99
N GLU A 354 10.43 -1.36 20.22
CA GLU A 354 10.25 -2.72 19.70
C GLU A 354 11.40 -3.12 18.78
N LEU A 355 11.82 -2.17 17.89
CA LEU A 355 12.97 -2.35 17.03
C LEU A 355 14.25 -2.56 17.85
N ALA A 356 14.51 -1.67 18.82
CA ALA A 356 15.69 -1.71 19.66
C ALA A 356 15.77 -3.02 20.46
N LEU A 357 14.64 -3.44 21.02
CA LEU A 357 14.54 -4.69 21.79
C LEU A 357 14.81 -5.92 20.90
N ARG A 358 14.16 -6.00 19.73
CA ARG A 358 14.31 -7.16 18.84
C ARG A 358 15.72 -7.34 18.31
N PHE A 359 16.41 -6.25 17.99
CA PHE A 359 17.74 -6.30 17.39
C PHE A 359 18.87 -6.08 18.41
N GLY A 360 18.56 -5.81 19.70
CA GLY A 360 19.58 -5.58 20.72
C GLY A 360 20.39 -4.31 20.45
N VAL A 361 19.78 -3.26 19.93
CA VAL A 361 20.46 -2.03 19.51
C VAL A 361 20.07 -0.84 20.38
N SER A 362 20.96 0.18 20.43
CA SER A 362 20.71 1.41 21.19
C SER A 362 20.48 2.58 20.24
N ALA A 363 19.57 3.48 20.62
CA ALA A 363 19.38 4.74 19.89
C ALA A 363 20.56 5.69 20.14
N ILE A 364 20.92 6.49 19.13
CA ILE A 364 21.91 7.57 19.29
C ILE A 364 21.36 8.66 20.22
N SER A 365 20.10 9.02 20.06
CA SER A 365 19.28 9.79 20.97
C SER A 365 17.82 9.54 20.67
N VAL A 366 16.92 9.82 21.62
CA VAL A 366 15.47 9.57 21.48
C VAL A 366 14.87 10.16 20.21
N ASN A 367 15.30 11.37 19.83
CA ASN A 367 14.74 12.11 18.69
C ASN A 367 15.53 11.95 17.38
N SER A 368 16.63 11.19 17.36
CA SER A 368 17.45 10.99 16.16
C SER A 368 16.86 9.94 15.23
N HIS A 369 16.18 8.94 15.79
CA HIS A 369 15.68 7.75 15.09
C HIS A 369 16.79 7.03 14.30
N LEU A 370 18.02 7.09 14.84
CA LEU A 370 19.21 6.41 14.37
C LEU A 370 19.69 5.47 15.48
N PHE A 371 20.18 4.29 15.09
CA PHE A 371 20.61 3.28 16.03
C PHE A 371 22.03 2.84 15.76
N LEU A 372 22.66 2.25 16.74
CA LEU A 372 24.00 1.70 16.65
C LEU A 372 24.02 0.23 16.99
N SER A 373 24.85 -0.50 16.23
CA SER A 373 25.24 -1.89 16.50
C SER A 373 26.75 -2.03 16.41
N SER A 374 27.31 -3.00 17.12
CA SER A 374 28.73 -3.37 16.99
C SER A 374 29.04 -4.16 15.74
N HIS A 375 28.03 -4.72 15.07
CA HIS A 375 28.13 -5.55 13.87
C HIS A 375 26.93 -5.36 12.95
N THR A 376 27.02 -5.88 11.74
CA THR A 376 25.90 -5.93 10.78
C THR A 376 24.82 -6.88 11.28
N LEU A 377 23.56 -6.50 11.05
CA LEU A 377 22.40 -7.27 11.46
C LEU A 377 21.70 -7.88 10.25
N GLU A 378 21.34 -9.16 10.37
CA GLU A 378 20.50 -9.81 9.38
C GLU A 378 19.04 -9.34 9.52
N ASN A 379 18.35 -9.16 8.40
CA ASN A 379 16.93 -8.80 8.34
C ASN A 379 16.57 -7.50 9.10
N PHE A 380 17.53 -6.60 9.30
CA PHE A 380 17.22 -5.28 9.86
C PHE A 380 16.31 -4.50 8.90
N PRO A 381 15.15 -3.99 9.34
CA PRO A 381 14.19 -3.31 8.47
C PRO A 381 14.65 -1.88 8.14
N GLY A 382 15.68 -1.77 7.32
CA GLY A 382 16.29 -0.49 7.00
C GLY A 382 17.67 -0.60 6.34
N ARG A 383 18.41 0.47 6.37
CA ARG A 383 19.76 0.56 5.78
C ARG A 383 20.82 0.55 6.86
N GLN A 384 21.94 -0.07 6.55
CA GLN A 384 23.09 -0.20 7.44
C GLN A 384 24.32 0.50 6.82
N PHE A 385 25.10 1.16 7.65
CA PHE A 385 26.24 1.95 7.24
C PHE A 385 27.41 1.70 8.20
N CYS A 386 28.60 1.47 7.67
CA CYS A 386 29.84 1.45 8.46
C CYS A 386 30.24 2.88 8.83
N VAL A 387 30.39 3.17 10.10
CA VAL A 387 30.88 4.49 10.56
C VAL A 387 32.39 4.58 10.31
N VAL A 388 32.79 5.57 9.53
CA VAL A 388 34.17 5.83 9.16
C VAL A 388 34.82 6.87 10.08
N ALA A 389 34.04 7.90 10.46
CA ALA A 389 34.49 8.94 11.37
C ALA A 389 33.29 9.70 11.95
N VAL A 390 33.49 10.27 13.14
CA VAL A 390 32.57 11.23 13.75
C VAL A 390 33.26 12.60 13.86
N SER A 391 32.54 13.66 13.51
CA SER A 391 33.08 15.03 13.55
C SER A 391 32.09 15.95 14.24
N SER A 392 32.58 16.81 15.12
CA SER A 392 31.81 17.97 15.55
C SER A 392 31.75 19.02 14.42
N MET A 393 31.02 20.11 14.66
CA MET A 393 30.98 21.24 13.73
C MET A 393 32.24 22.18 13.83
N ASN A 394 33.28 21.77 14.56
CA ASN A 394 34.55 22.49 14.70
C ASN A 394 35.32 22.46 13.36
N LYS A 395 35.83 23.61 12.96
CA LYS A 395 36.57 23.77 11.68
C LYS A 395 37.78 22.84 11.53
N LYS A 396 38.53 22.58 12.61
CA LYS A 396 39.73 21.70 12.56
C LYS A 396 39.30 20.24 12.36
N GLU A 397 38.27 19.77 13.04
CA GLU A 397 37.74 18.42 12.91
C GLU A 397 37.09 18.20 11.53
N LEU A 398 36.27 19.16 11.06
CA LEU A 398 35.71 19.12 9.72
C LEU A 398 36.78 19.01 8.65
N LYS A 399 37.87 19.81 8.74
CA LYS A 399 38.97 19.76 7.77
C LYS A 399 39.67 18.39 7.79
N ARG A 400 39.83 17.78 8.97
CA ARG A 400 40.48 16.47 9.12
C ARG A 400 39.59 15.37 8.60
N ASN A 401 38.32 15.31 9.08
CA ASN A 401 37.43 14.16 8.87
C ASN A 401 36.74 14.19 7.50
N LEU A 402 36.66 15.35 6.84
CA LEU A 402 36.13 15.50 5.48
C LEU A 402 37.22 15.65 4.42
N ALA A 403 38.52 15.48 4.77
CA ALA A 403 39.62 15.59 3.82
C ALA A 403 39.42 14.62 2.64
N GLY A 404 39.46 15.13 1.41
CA GLY A 404 39.28 14.35 0.18
C GLY A 404 37.82 14.03 -0.18
N ILE A 405 36.81 14.34 0.66
CA ILE A 405 35.41 14.14 0.37
C ILE A 405 34.85 15.33 -0.39
N THR A 406 34.62 15.17 -1.69
CA THR A 406 34.06 16.23 -2.57
C THR A 406 32.59 16.05 -2.85
N LYS A 407 32.05 14.81 -2.65
CA LYS A 407 30.66 14.43 -2.83
C LYS A 407 30.21 13.59 -1.67
N ALA A 408 28.98 13.81 -1.18
CA ALA A 408 28.31 12.95 -0.19
C ALA A 408 26.80 13.10 -0.23
N ASN A 409 26.11 12.03 0.14
CA ASN A 409 24.68 12.01 0.42
C ASN A 409 24.47 12.50 1.86
N ILE A 410 23.81 13.63 2.04
CA ILE A 410 23.62 14.24 3.37
C ILE A 410 22.18 13.99 3.84
N ALA A 411 22.05 13.46 5.05
CA ALA A 411 20.79 13.32 5.76
C ALA A 411 20.85 14.05 7.11
N VAL A 412 19.75 14.68 7.48
CA VAL A 412 19.61 15.43 8.74
C VAL A 412 18.56 14.74 9.62
N ARG A 413 18.90 14.48 10.89
CA ARG A 413 18.04 13.90 11.91
C ARG A 413 18.22 14.65 13.22
N ASN A 414 17.21 15.37 13.68
CA ASN A 414 17.28 16.17 14.90
C ASN A 414 18.54 17.05 14.92
N PHE A 415 18.69 17.93 13.94
CA PHE A 415 19.87 18.80 13.77
C PHE A 415 19.44 20.22 13.40
N PRO A 416 20.09 21.29 13.90
CA PRO A 416 19.60 22.66 13.78
C PRO A 416 19.83 23.30 12.38
N MET A 417 20.21 22.52 11.39
CA MET A 417 20.42 23.00 10.00
C MET A 417 19.69 22.12 9.00
N THR A 418 19.22 22.73 7.91
CA THR A 418 18.70 21.99 6.75
C THR A 418 19.83 21.32 5.96
N VAL A 419 19.49 20.31 5.14
CA VAL A 419 20.44 19.64 4.23
C VAL A 419 21.16 20.65 3.33
N ASP A 420 20.42 21.60 2.75
CA ASP A 420 20.99 22.60 1.83
C ASP A 420 21.94 23.56 2.53
N ALA A 421 21.59 24.02 3.74
CA ALA A 421 22.44 24.88 4.55
C ALA A 421 23.74 24.16 4.94
N LEU A 422 23.62 22.89 5.36
CA LEU A 422 24.77 22.06 5.72
C LEU A 422 25.68 21.79 4.50
N ARG A 423 25.07 21.43 3.36
CA ARG A 423 25.79 21.22 2.10
C ARG A 423 26.60 22.43 1.67
N LYS A 424 26.02 23.64 1.73
CA LYS A 424 26.72 24.90 1.44
C LYS A 424 27.88 25.14 2.42
N ARG A 425 27.66 24.90 3.72
CA ARG A 425 28.67 25.09 4.77
C ARG A 425 29.86 24.13 4.61
N LEU A 426 29.60 22.88 4.28
CA LEU A 426 30.61 21.83 4.09
C LEU A 426 31.28 21.91 2.72
N LYS A 427 30.69 22.64 1.76
CA LYS A 427 31.15 22.73 0.34
C LYS A 427 31.26 21.38 -0.36
N ILE A 428 30.29 20.46 -0.06
CA ILE A 428 30.25 19.11 -0.60
C ILE A 428 29.10 19.02 -1.62
N LYS A 429 29.38 18.43 -2.79
CA LYS A 429 28.38 18.16 -3.84
C LYS A 429 27.53 16.94 -3.48
N ASP A 430 26.36 16.81 -4.09
CA ASP A 430 25.48 15.66 -3.91
C ASP A 430 26.00 14.39 -4.58
N GLY A 431 25.69 13.21 -3.97
CA GLY A 431 26.02 11.88 -4.52
C GLY A 431 27.36 11.33 -4.03
N GLY A 432 27.82 10.25 -4.68
CA GLY A 432 28.99 9.46 -4.27
C GLY A 432 28.67 8.41 -3.22
N ASP A 433 29.70 7.70 -2.73
CA ASP A 433 29.57 6.53 -1.85
C ASP A 433 29.59 6.88 -0.35
N ILE A 434 29.86 8.14 -0.03
CA ILE A 434 29.88 8.64 1.35
C ILE A 434 28.48 9.14 1.72
N TYR A 435 28.06 8.78 2.93
CA TYR A 435 26.85 9.29 3.57
C TYR A 435 27.23 10.05 4.82
N ILE A 436 26.63 11.22 5.03
CA ILE A 436 26.84 12.05 6.21
C ILE A 436 25.50 12.23 6.91
N PHE A 437 25.39 11.69 8.12
CA PHE A 437 24.22 11.87 8.97
C PHE A 437 24.54 12.96 9.99
N ALA A 438 23.87 14.11 9.86
CA ALA A 438 23.93 15.19 10.84
C ALA A 438 22.86 14.96 11.89
N THR A 439 23.26 14.80 13.14
CA THR A 439 22.36 14.47 14.24
C THR A 439 22.79 15.07 15.57
N THR A 440 21.89 15.00 16.56
CA THR A 440 22.16 15.31 17.95
C THR A 440 22.27 13.99 18.72
N VAL A 441 23.34 13.85 19.50
CA VAL A 441 23.58 12.65 20.34
C VAL A 441 23.03 12.85 21.74
N TYR A 442 23.10 11.81 22.60
CA TYR A 442 22.47 11.74 23.93
C TYR A 442 22.81 12.91 24.87
N ASN A 443 23.98 13.56 24.71
CA ASN A 443 24.42 14.71 25.51
C ASN A 443 24.13 16.06 24.84
N ASP A 444 23.17 16.13 23.95
CA ASP A 444 22.79 17.30 23.15
C ASP A 444 23.88 17.85 22.22
N SER A 445 24.96 17.11 22.03
CA SER A 445 26.02 17.52 21.12
C SER A 445 25.63 17.26 19.66
N HIS A 446 25.92 18.22 18.80
CA HIS A 446 25.67 18.13 17.37
C HIS A 446 26.86 17.52 16.65
N VAL A 447 26.66 16.40 15.97
CA VAL A 447 27.71 15.66 15.28
C VAL A 447 27.36 15.35 13.82
N LEU A 448 28.40 15.15 13.03
CA LEU A 448 28.32 14.58 11.68
C LEU A 448 28.90 13.16 11.74
N ILE A 449 28.10 12.18 11.47
CA ILE A 449 28.51 10.78 11.36
C ILE A 449 28.80 10.51 9.89
N ILE A 450 30.07 10.30 9.55
CA ILE A 450 30.55 10.03 8.21
C ILE A 450 30.57 8.53 8.01
N THR A 451 29.91 8.04 6.99
CA THR A 451 29.67 6.62 6.81
C THR A 451 29.81 6.16 5.36
N LYS A 452 29.97 4.85 5.18
CA LYS A 452 29.82 4.14 3.90
C LYS A 452 28.68 3.14 4.01
N LYS A 453 27.85 3.05 2.96
CA LYS A 453 26.76 2.07 2.93
C LYS A 453 27.36 0.65 2.92
N ILE A 454 26.81 -0.23 3.74
CA ILE A 454 27.06 -1.67 3.69
C ILE A 454 26.16 -2.24 2.59
N VAL A 455 26.74 -2.98 1.66
CA VAL A 455 26.04 -3.54 0.49
C VAL A 455 25.23 -4.74 0.90
#